data_2a406636b91065a0bec9d528dbf0fd24
#
_entry.id   2a406636b91065a0bec9d528dbf0fd24
#
_cell.length_a   1.000
_cell.length_b   1.000
_cell.length_c   1.000
_cell.angle_alpha   90.00
_cell.angle_beta   90.00
_cell.angle_gamma   90.00
#
_symmetry.space_group_name_H-M   'P 1'
#
loop_
_entity.id
_entity.type
_entity.pdbx_description
1 polymer ?
#
loop_
_entity_poly.entity_id
_entity_poly.type
_entity_poly.pdbx_seq_one_letter_code
_entity_poly.pdbx_strand_id
1 'polypeptide(L)'
;MRKDVYERMRYFVVEKIKPNYSAIARQYGVDPRTVKTAYLRAQNGETIVRNQRKRRSKLDGFQDIIKDKYTAGCSARAIYDFIVEKGFTGKYTIVKDYCRHFRKAQTKKATIRVEHTMGLSAQVDWKEQVTMTDQNGVPHTFSIFLYVLPYSKFKFLKLTLDQKQDTLFKCLFEAFKATGGIPKEIWFDNISTVVDHKLSDFHHHRFNERFLSFSHDAGFHPIACRPFRPQTKGCVEALARTMGRLKPYDGEFSTINDLNDIVDRLAKRLNHEKSQSNNQKPVELWTKEKEHFRSLNHDLVRYFHSDQTRKVSRDSMIRFQNHQYSVSPNYIGKEVEIKLTPDGKTIHIFYQGVEIQKHDLTNKQFNYDLHDKHAILKSDLMADKTDEEINQYMLNNLSIYDQIGE
;
A
#
# COMPACT_ATOMS: atom_id res chain seq x y z
N MET A 1 36.68 -42.24 12.28
CA MET A 1 36.37 -43.59 11.77
C MET A 1 35.02 -43.54 11.08
N ARG A 2 34.82 -44.23 9.98
CA ARG A 2 33.56 -44.31 9.25
C ARG A 2 32.55 -45.16 10.04
N LYS A 3 31.35 -44.66 10.21
CA LYS A 3 30.30 -45.29 11.03
C LYS A 3 29.82 -46.63 10.45
N ASP A 4 29.72 -46.69 9.14
CA ASP A 4 29.30 -47.88 8.39
C ASP A 4 30.27 -49.06 8.57
N VAL A 5 31.58 -48.79 8.51
CA VAL A 5 32.61 -49.80 8.76
C VAL A 5 32.56 -50.32 10.22
N TYR A 6 32.33 -49.40 11.17
CA TYR A 6 32.23 -49.77 12.58
C TYR A 6 30.99 -50.60 12.87
N GLU A 7 29.83 -50.24 12.36
CA GLU A 7 28.59 -50.99 12.52
C GLU A 7 28.72 -52.40 11.93
N ARG A 8 29.38 -52.52 10.78
CA ARG A 8 29.68 -53.84 10.19
C ARG A 8 30.61 -54.65 11.06
N MET A 9 31.64 -54.04 11.63
CA MET A 9 32.57 -54.75 12.55
C MET A 9 31.90 -55.16 13.86
N ARG A 10 30.98 -54.34 14.38
CA ARG A 10 30.16 -54.66 15.54
C ARG A 10 29.30 -55.92 15.30
N TYR A 11 28.71 -56.05 14.10
CA TYR A 11 27.99 -57.27 13.71
C TYR A 11 28.89 -58.50 13.74
N PHE A 12 30.13 -58.44 13.22
CA PHE A 12 31.08 -59.55 13.26
C PHE A 12 31.49 -59.94 14.70
N VAL A 13 31.57 -58.98 15.61
CA VAL A 13 31.86 -59.24 17.02
C VAL A 13 30.70 -59.96 17.71
N VAL A 14 29.45 -59.49 17.45
CA VAL A 14 28.22 -60.07 18.02
C VAL A 14 28.07 -61.54 17.58
N GLU A 15 28.25 -61.76 16.27
CA GLU A 15 28.15 -63.12 15.67
C GLU A 15 29.38 -64.01 15.92
N LYS A 16 30.41 -63.55 16.67
CA LYS A 16 31.66 -64.20 16.91
C LYS A 16 32.40 -64.68 15.65
N ILE A 17 32.22 -63.96 14.53
CA ILE A 17 32.87 -64.28 13.26
C ILE A 17 34.17 -63.49 13.14
N LYS A 18 35.25 -64.15 12.79
CA LYS A 18 36.55 -63.51 12.54
C LYS A 18 36.56 -62.90 11.16
N PRO A 19 36.63 -61.54 11.06
CA PRO A 19 36.52 -60.86 9.77
C PRO A 19 37.79 -60.98 8.93
N ASN A 20 37.63 -61.07 7.61
CA ASN A 20 38.73 -60.85 6.68
C ASN A 20 38.90 -59.36 6.42
N TYR A 21 39.88 -58.77 7.15
CA TYR A 21 40.08 -57.30 7.10
C TYR A 21 40.37 -56.77 5.70
N SER A 22 41.13 -57.50 4.87
CA SER A 22 41.49 -57.07 3.51
C SER A 22 40.34 -57.16 2.57
N ALA A 23 39.47 -58.17 2.70
CA ALA A 23 38.26 -58.25 1.84
C ALA A 23 37.25 -57.14 2.16
N ILE A 24 37.02 -56.89 3.45
CA ILE A 24 36.11 -55.84 3.92
C ILE A 24 36.67 -54.47 3.59
N ALA A 25 37.98 -54.26 3.71
CA ALA A 25 38.63 -53.03 3.35
C ALA A 25 38.42 -52.69 1.86
N ARG A 26 38.54 -53.67 0.99
CA ARG A 26 38.22 -53.49 -0.45
C ARG A 26 36.76 -53.16 -0.68
N GLN A 27 35.83 -53.82 0.01
CA GLN A 27 34.41 -53.63 -0.13
C GLN A 27 33.98 -52.20 0.27
N TYR A 28 34.61 -51.66 1.31
CA TYR A 28 34.25 -50.32 1.85
C TYR A 28 35.18 -49.18 1.35
N GLY A 29 36.18 -49.53 0.52
CA GLY A 29 37.16 -48.54 -0.01
C GLY A 29 37.96 -47.85 1.11
N VAL A 30 38.42 -48.60 2.09
CA VAL A 30 39.20 -48.13 3.24
C VAL A 30 40.48 -48.96 3.43
N ASP A 31 41.43 -48.44 4.18
CA ASP A 31 42.63 -49.18 4.53
C ASP A 31 42.29 -50.36 5.48
N PRO A 32 42.91 -51.58 5.31
CA PRO A 32 42.71 -52.74 6.19
C PRO A 32 42.96 -52.42 7.64
N ARG A 33 43.88 -51.53 7.97
CA ARG A 33 44.15 -51.09 9.35
C ARG A 33 42.96 -50.39 9.98
N THR A 34 42.20 -49.62 9.15
CA THR A 34 40.96 -48.99 9.61
C THR A 34 39.91 -50.00 10.01
N VAL A 35 39.75 -51.07 9.21
CA VAL A 35 38.82 -52.18 9.52
C VAL A 35 39.24 -52.92 10.77
N LYS A 36 40.55 -53.27 10.93
CA LYS A 36 41.08 -53.89 12.12
C LYS A 36 40.86 -53.02 13.36
N THR A 37 41.11 -51.70 13.27
CA THR A 37 40.90 -50.80 14.40
C THR A 37 39.41 -50.70 14.75
N ALA A 38 38.51 -50.70 13.74
CA ALA A 38 37.06 -50.72 13.98
C ALA A 38 36.61 -52.03 14.68
N TYR A 39 37.17 -53.18 14.32
CA TYR A 39 36.85 -54.42 14.91
C TYR A 39 37.33 -54.52 16.40
N LEU A 40 38.55 -54.10 16.68
CA LEU A 40 39.09 -54.06 18.05
C LEU A 40 38.31 -53.15 18.96
N ARG A 41 37.91 -51.97 18.45
CA ARG A 41 37.04 -51.03 19.20
C ARG A 41 35.67 -51.63 19.47
N ALA A 42 35.05 -52.24 18.45
CA ALA A 42 33.79 -52.97 18.64
C ALA A 42 33.84 -54.07 19.65
N GLN A 43 34.98 -54.83 19.67
CA GLN A 43 35.23 -55.86 20.61
C GLN A 43 35.40 -55.35 22.07
N ASN A 44 36.00 -54.17 22.23
CA ASN A 44 36.12 -53.47 23.50
C ASN A 44 34.84 -52.71 23.93
N GLY A 45 33.75 -52.81 23.19
CA GLY A 45 32.49 -52.10 23.50
C GLY A 45 32.57 -50.57 23.39
N GLU A 46 33.63 -50.05 22.76
CA GLU A 46 33.80 -48.61 22.61
C GLU A 46 32.77 -48.03 21.65
N THR A 47 31.91 -47.15 22.12
CA THR A 47 30.98 -46.41 21.29
C THR A 47 31.71 -45.28 20.56
N ILE A 48 31.43 -45.08 19.25
CA ILE A 48 31.96 -43.92 18.50
C ILE A 48 31.22 -42.67 18.95
N VAL A 49 31.61 -42.10 20.06
CA VAL A 49 31.22 -40.74 20.44
C VAL A 49 32.15 -39.79 19.70
N ARG A 50 31.62 -39.11 18.66
CA ARG A 50 32.29 -37.92 18.12
C ARG A 50 32.24 -36.85 19.21
N ASN A 51 33.29 -36.71 19.99
CA ASN A 51 33.51 -35.53 20.79
C ASN A 51 33.68 -34.34 19.83
N GLN A 52 32.57 -33.75 19.42
CA GLN A 52 32.58 -32.44 18.78
C GLN A 52 33.02 -31.45 19.86
N ARG A 53 34.32 -31.16 19.92
CA ARG A 53 34.80 -30.01 20.67
C ARG A 53 34.03 -28.81 20.11
N LYS A 54 33.06 -28.29 20.86
CA LYS A 54 32.35 -27.04 20.52
C LYS A 54 33.42 -25.96 20.38
N ARG A 55 33.71 -25.57 19.15
CA ARG A 55 34.58 -24.42 18.91
C ARG A 55 33.87 -23.19 19.49
N ARG A 56 34.58 -22.40 20.29
CA ARG A 56 34.06 -21.15 20.83
C ARG A 56 33.55 -20.29 19.67
N SER A 57 32.29 -19.86 19.76
CA SER A 57 31.68 -18.96 18.77
C SER A 57 32.11 -17.53 19.05
N LYS A 58 32.32 -16.73 18.03
CA LYS A 58 32.50 -15.27 18.20
C LYS A 58 31.29 -14.59 18.84
N LEU A 59 30.13 -15.25 18.84
CA LEU A 59 28.89 -14.78 19.49
C LEU A 59 28.84 -15.12 20.99
N ASP A 60 29.80 -15.95 21.50
CA ASP A 60 29.82 -16.27 22.93
C ASP A 60 30.02 -14.96 23.71
N GLY A 61 29.13 -14.65 24.64
CA GLY A 61 29.05 -13.37 25.35
C GLY A 61 28.09 -12.34 24.75
N PHE A 62 27.61 -12.51 23.53
CA PHE A 62 26.60 -11.60 22.90
C PHE A 62 25.25 -12.29 22.69
N GLN A 63 25.13 -13.58 22.99
CA GLN A 63 23.94 -14.38 22.68
C GLN A 63 22.69 -13.86 23.37
N ASP A 64 22.79 -13.50 24.65
CA ASP A 64 21.64 -12.98 25.43
C ASP A 64 21.20 -11.60 24.89
N ILE A 65 22.15 -10.72 24.62
CA ILE A 65 21.88 -9.41 24.03
C ILE A 65 21.17 -9.57 22.69
N ILE A 66 21.64 -10.48 21.83
CA ILE A 66 21.03 -10.73 20.51
C ILE A 66 19.61 -11.26 20.69
N LYS A 67 19.39 -12.17 21.63
CA LYS A 67 18.08 -12.76 21.92
C LYS A 67 17.10 -11.71 22.41
N ASP A 68 17.49 -10.88 23.36
CA ASP A 68 16.64 -9.85 23.95
C ASP A 68 16.26 -8.80 22.92
N LYS A 69 17.24 -8.29 22.15
CA LYS A 69 16.98 -7.32 21.08
C LYS A 69 16.12 -7.90 19.94
N TYR A 70 16.35 -9.17 19.60
CA TYR A 70 15.53 -9.85 18.58
C TYR A 70 14.09 -10.05 19.05
N THR A 71 13.89 -10.40 20.31
CA THR A 71 12.56 -10.54 20.93
C THR A 71 11.84 -9.17 21.00
N ALA A 72 12.58 -8.10 21.21
CA ALA A 72 12.08 -6.73 21.13
C ALA A 72 11.77 -6.26 19.70
N GLY A 73 11.93 -7.12 18.69
CA GLY A 73 11.58 -6.81 17.29
C GLY A 73 12.69 -6.13 16.48
N CYS A 74 13.91 -6.02 17.01
CA CYS A 74 15.03 -5.43 16.28
C CYS A 74 15.44 -6.33 15.10
N SER A 75 15.80 -5.70 13.97
CA SER A 75 16.33 -6.43 12.82
C SER A 75 17.73 -6.96 13.10
N ALA A 76 18.11 -8.07 12.45
CA ALA A 76 19.46 -8.64 12.59
C ALA A 76 20.57 -7.64 12.22
N ARG A 77 20.28 -6.67 11.35
CA ARG A 77 21.24 -5.59 10.99
C ARG A 77 21.43 -4.61 12.14
N ALA A 78 20.33 -4.12 12.71
CA ALA A 78 20.39 -3.21 13.85
C ALA A 78 21.09 -3.84 15.07
N ILE A 79 20.82 -5.15 15.31
CA ILE A 79 21.49 -5.92 16.37
C ILE A 79 23.00 -6.02 16.10
N TYR A 80 23.39 -6.30 14.85
CA TYR A 80 24.80 -6.35 14.46
C TYR A 80 25.52 -5.04 14.74
N ASP A 81 24.96 -3.92 14.26
CA ASP A 81 25.54 -2.59 14.43
C ASP A 81 25.69 -2.26 15.93
N PHE A 82 24.68 -2.57 16.74
CA PHE A 82 24.68 -2.38 18.19
C PHE A 82 25.75 -3.22 18.92
N ILE A 83 25.94 -4.51 18.57
CA ILE A 83 26.95 -5.34 19.25
C ILE A 83 28.36 -5.05 18.77
N VAL A 84 28.55 -4.52 17.56
CA VAL A 84 29.85 -4.03 17.09
C VAL A 84 30.34 -2.86 17.96
N GLU A 85 29.46 -1.93 18.31
CA GLU A 85 29.76 -0.84 19.26
C GLU A 85 30.16 -1.38 20.65
N LYS A 86 29.66 -2.58 21.01
CA LYS A 86 30.01 -3.28 22.26
C LYS A 86 31.22 -4.23 22.14
N GLY A 87 31.99 -4.13 21.06
CA GLY A 87 33.24 -4.89 20.88
C GLY A 87 33.12 -6.20 20.11
N PHE A 88 32.00 -6.47 19.41
CA PHE A 88 31.90 -7.65 18.56
C PHE A 88 32.75 -7.52 17.32
N THR A 89 33.65 -8.48 17.07
CA THR A 89 34.62 -8.48 15.94
C THR A 89 34.23 -9.46 14.82
N GLY A 90 33.04 -10.06 14.89
CA GLY A 90 32.54 -10.99 13.87
C GLY A 90 31.89 -10.29 12.67
N LYS A 91 31.59 -11.06 11.61
CA LYS A 91 30.87 -10.54 10.44
C LYS A 91 29.36 -10.59 10.64
N TYR A 92 28.63 -9.71 9.94
CA TYR A 92 27.16 -9.64 9.95
C TYR A 92 26.48 -10.99 9.67
N THR A 93 27.04 -11.82 8.78
CA THR A 93 26.48 -13.14 8.44
C THR A 93 26.30 -14.03 9.65
N ILE A 94 27.22 -14.00 10.62
CA ILE A 94 27.16 -14.81 11.84
C ILE A 94 25.94 -14.41 12.69
N VAL A 95 25.70 -13.11 12.84
CA VAL A 95 24.54 -12.57 13.58
C VAL A 95 23.24 -12.87 12.85
N LYS A 96 23.21 -12.68 11.53
CA LYS A 96 22.06 -12.99 10.69
C LYS A 96 21.66 -14.47 10.79
N ASP A 97 22.63 -15.39 10.71
CA ASP A 97 22.37 -16.82 10.80
C ASP A 97 21.92 -17.22 12.20
N TYR A 98 22.46 -16.61 13.24
CA TYR A 98 22.00 -16.82 14.62
C TYR A 98 20.56 -16.33 14.81
N CYS A 99 20.22 -15.14 14.36
CA CYS A 99 18.85 -14.60 14.36
C CYS A 99 17.88 -15.48 13.56
N ARG A 100 18.34 -16.11 12.46
CA ARG A 100 17.54 -17.03 11.66
C ARG A 100 17.07 -18.26 12.44
N HIS A 101 17.84 -18.73 13.41
CA HIS A 101 17.45 -19.83 14.28
C HIS A 101 16.28 -19.46 15.19
N PHE A 102 16.26 -18.24 15.73
CA PHE A 102 15.12 -17.74 16.50
C PHE A 102 13.88 -17.60 15.63
N ARG A 103 14.02 -17.10 14.41
CA ARG A 103 12.91 -16.96 13.46
C ARG A 103 12.25 -18.31 13.14
N LYS A 104 13.01 -19.38 13.00
CA LYS A 104 12.46 -20.74 12.77
C LYS A 104 11.72 -21.29 14.00
N ALA A 105 12.13 -20.96 15.20
CA ALA A 105 11.49 -21.41 16.43
C ALA A 105 10.16 -20.66 16.69
N GLN A 106 10.06 -19.38 16.32
CA GLN A 106 8.84 -18.57 16.48
C GLN A 106 7.79 -18.83 15.38
N THR A 107 8.17 -19.36 14.21
CA THR A 107 7.27 -19.53 13.06
C THR A 107 6.39 -20.79 13.11
N LYS A 108 6.44 -21.57 14.18
CA LYS A 108 5.59 -22.77 14.36
C LYS A 108 4.19 -22.46 14.91
N LYS A 109 3.68 -21.23 14.79
CA LYS A 109 2.26 -20.98 15.04
C LYS A 109 1.48 -21.46 13.82
N ALA A 110 0.65 -22.50 14.01
CA ALA A 110 -0.30 -22.93 13.00
C ALA A 110 -1.20 -21.73 12.64
N THR A 111 -1.24 -21.35 11.36
CA THR A 111 -2.15 -20.34 10.86
C THR A 111 -3.39 -21.05 10.33
N ILE A 112 -4.55 -20.70 10.86
CA ILE A 112 -5.83 -21.15 10.31
C ILE A 112 -5.99 -20.49 8.94
N ARG A 113 -6.18 -21.31 7.91
CA ARG A 113 -6.49 -20.81 6.58
C ARG A 113 -7.92 -20.29 6.58
N VAL A 114 -8.09 -18.99 6.34
CA VAL A 114 -9.41 -18.38 6.24
C VAL A 114 -10.00 -18.75 4.88
N GLU A 115 -11.14 -19.42 4.88
CA GLU A 115 -11.93 -19.63 3.68
C GLU A 115 -12.70 -18.35 3.34
N HIS A 116 -12.68 -17.98 2.08
CA HIS A 116 -13.34 -16.78 1.58
C HIS A 116 -14.59 -17.16 0.77
N THR A 117 -15.68 -16.49 1.02
CA THR A 117 -16.96 -16.68 0.33
C THR A 117 -17.08 -15.71 -0.85
N MET A 118 -17.68 -16.18 -1.94
CA MET A 118 -17.93 -15.35 -3.13
C MET A 118 -18.77 -14.13 -2.81
N GLY A 119 -18.37 -12.96 -3.31
CA GLY A 119 -19.11 -11.72 -3.16
C GLY A 119 -19.23 -11.18 -1.73
N LEU A 120 -18.60 -11.83 -0.75
CA LEU A 120 -18.71 -11.42 0.65
C LEU A 120 -17.84 -10.21 0.95
N SER A 121 -16.55 -10.26 0.62
CA SER A 121 -15.62 -9.26 1.15
C SER A 121 -14.61 -8.73 0.12
N ALA A 122 -14.16 -7.49 0.34
CA ALA A 122 -12.97 -6.92 -0.25
C ALA A 122 -12.01 -6.42 0.83
N GLN A 123 -10.74 -6.29 0.50
CA GLN A 123 -9.71 -5.70 1.36
C GLN A 123 -9.10 -4.50 0.67
N VAL A 124 -8.94 -3.41 1.41
CA VAL A 124 -8.41 -2.12 0.94
C VAL A 124 -7.20 -1.71 1.76
N ASP A 125 -6.21 -1.19 1.07
CA ASP A 125 -5.00 -0.63 1.66
C ASP A 125 -4.35 0.41 0.74
N TRP A 126 -3.38 1.14 1.26
CA TRP A 126 -2.53 2.03 0.49
C TRP A 126 -1.08 1.53 0.48
N LYS A 127 -0.45 1.52 -0.67
CA LYS A 127 1.00 1.53 -0.75
C LYS A 127 1.44 2.98 -0.80
N GLU A 128 1.84 3.49 0.36
CA GLU A 128 2.17 4.90 0.57
C GLU A 128 3.60 5.22 0.13
N GLN A 129 3.82 6.51 -0.17
CA GLN A 129 5.13 7.12 -0.39
C GLN A 129 6.04 6.34 -1.34
N VAL A 130 5.47 5.89 -2.46
CA VAL A 130 6.27 5.31 -3.54
C VAL A 130 6.92 6.46 -4.30
N THR A 131 8.25 6.48 -4.34
CA THR A 131 9.00 7.45 -5.13
C THR A 131 9.65 6.73 -6.30
N MET A 132 9.42 7.25 -7.50
CA MET A 132 10.05 6.80 -8.74
C MET A 132 10.51 8.03 -9.53
N THR A 133 11.59 7.87 -10.26
CA THR A 133 12.21 8.94 -11.04
C THR A 133 11.81 8.80 -12.51
N ASP A 134 11.50 9.88 -13.18
CA ASP A 134 11.24 9.87 -14.62
C ASP A 134 12.53 9.84 -15.46
N GLN A 135 12.40 9.77 -16.79
CA GLN A 135 13.53 9.78 -17.73
C GLN A 135 14.38 11.06 -17.66
N ASN A 136 13.82 12.14 -17.10
CA ASN A 136 14.52 13.42 -16.95
C ASN A 136 15.22 13.56 -15.59
N GLY A 137 15.14 12.53 -14.74
CA GLY A 137 15.70 12.55 -13.39
C GLY A 137 14.83 13.25 -12.35
N VAL A 138 13.55 13.56 -12.67
CA VAL A 138 12.63 14.21 -11.73
C VAL A 138 11.95 13.15 -10.86
N PRO A 139 12.05 13.25 -9.53
CA PRO A 139 11.39 12.31 -8.63
C PRO A 139 9.88 12.61 -8.52
N HIS A 140 9.06 11.60 -8.68
CA HIS A 140 7.62 11.62 -8.47
C HIS A 140 7.26 10.79 -7.26
N THR A 141 6.61 11.40 -6.27
CA THR A 141 6.09 10.70 -5.08
C THR A 141 4.59 10.57 -5.18
N PHE A 142 4.10 9.35 -5.02
CA PHE A 142 2.70 9.01 -5.16
C PHE A 142 2.32 7.87 -4.22
N SER A 143 1.03 7.58 -4.14
CA SER A 143 0.50 6.42 -3.44
C SER A 143 -0.25 5.52 -4.41
N ILE A 144 -0.37 4.24 -4.10
CA ILE A 144 -1.15 3.29 -4.89
C ILE A 144 -2.28 2.76 -4.02
N PHE A 145 -3.51 3.02 -4.43
CA PHE A 145 -4.69 2.41 -3.86
C PHE A 145 -4.73 0.93 -4.24
N LEU A 146 -4.87 0.07 -3.24
CA LEU A 146 -4.89 -1.38 -3.38
C LEU A 146 -6.27 -1.90 -2.98
N TYR A 147 -6.92 -2.58 -3.90
CA TYR A 147 -8.19 -3.26 -3.65
C TYR A 147 -8.07 -4.71 -4.12
N VAL A 148 -8.46 -5.65 -3.28
CA VAL A 148 -8.42 -7.08 -3.61
C VAL A 148 -9.67 -7.78 -3.12
N LEU A 149 -10.22 -8.65 -3.96
CA LEU A 149 -11.28 -9.60 -3.62
C LEU A 149 -10.65 -10.88 -3.05
N PRO A 150 -10.83 -11.20 -1.77
CA PRO A 150 -10.12 -12.33 -1.14
C PRO A 150 -10.49 -13.70 -1.71
N TYR A 151 -11.69 -13.88 -2.29
CA TYR A 151 -12.09 -15.13 -2.91
C TYR A 151 -11.39 -15.33 -4.28
N SER A 152 -11.65 -14.49 -5.25
CA SER A 152 -11.08 -14.62 -6.60
C SER A 152 -9.61 -14.23 -6.69
N LYS A 153 -9.09 -13.50 -5.70
CA LYS A 153 -7.80 -12.81 -5.75
C LYS A 153 -7.73 -11.74 -6.83
N PHE A 154 -8.87 -11.29 -7.34
CA PHE A 154 -8.94 -10.20 -8.31
C PHE A 154 -8.50 -8.89 -7.66
N LYS A 155 -7.73 -8.09 -8.38
CA LYS A 155 -7.06 -6.90 -7.89
C LYS A 155 -7.42 -5.70 -8.73
N PHE A 156 -7.66 -4.59 -8.06
CA PHE A 156 -7.72 -3.27 -8.66
C PHE A 156 -6.64 -2.38 -8.02
N LEU A 157 -5.92 -1.66 -8.86
CA LEU A 157 -4.84 -0.75 -8.47
C LEU A 157 -5.14 0.62 -9.05
N LYS A 158 -4.86 1.67 -8.29
CA LYS A 158 -4.97 3.05 -8.79
C LYS A 158 -3.87 3.91 -8.21
N LEU A 159 -3.13 4.59 -9.06
CA LEU A 159 -2.18 5.62 -8.64
C LEU A 159 -2.93 6.87 -8.18
N THR A 160 -2.49 7.47 -7.08
CA THR A 160 -3.05 8.70 -6.53
C THR A 160 -1.95 9.62 -6.01
N LEU A 161 -2.18 10.91 -6.08
CA LEU A 161 -1.24 11.92 -5.57
C LEU A 161 -1.53 12.31 -4.11
N ASP A 162 -2.70 11.96 -3.61
CA ASP A 162 -3.10 12.15 -2.23
C ASP A 162 -3.93 10.96 -1.72
N GLN A 163 -4.25 10.98 -0.44
CA GLN A 163 -5.07 9.98 0.25
C GLN A 163 -6.26 10.63 0.94
N LYS A 164 -6.76 11.74 0.40
CA LYS A 164 -7.93 12.42 0.94
C LYS A 164 -9.17 11.54 0.84
N GLN A 165 -10.19 11.89 1.61
CA GLN A 165 -11.44 11.14 1.65
C GLN A 165 -12.14 11.11 0.28
N ASP A 166 -12.13 12.22 -0.46
CA ASP A 166 -12.69 12.29 -1.82
C ASP A 166 -11.95 11.35 -2.78
N THR A 167 -10.62 11.30 -2.69
CA THR A 167 -9.77 10.38 -3.46
C THR A 167 -10.08 8.93 -3.10
N LEU A 168 -10.29 8.61 -1.81
CA LEU A 168 -10.70 7.28 -1.37
C LEU A 168 -12.05 6.88 -1.97
N PHE A 169 -13.05 7.76 -1.91
CA PHE A 169 -14.38 7.48 -2.47
C PHE A 169 -14.33 7.26 -3.97
N LYS A 170 -13.58 8.10 -4.69
CA LYS A 170 -13.34 7.93 -6.13
C LYS A 170 -12.68 6.58 -6.43
N CYS A 171 -11.63 6.22 -5.71
CA CYS A 171 -10.94 4.94 -5.89
C CYS A 171 -11.85 3.75 -5.59
N LEU A 172 -12.69 3.82 -4.56
CA LEU A 172 -13.67 2.78 -4.25
C LEU A 172 -14.71 2.66 -5.37
N PHE A 173 -15.24 3.78 -5.85
CA PHE A 173 -16.20 3.79 -6.97
C PHE A 173 -15.61 3.18 -8.24
N GLU A 174 -14.38 3.56 -8.60
CA GLU A 174 -13.66 2.99 -9.75
C GLU A 174 -13.38 1.49 -9.55
N ALA A 175 -13.05 1.06 -8.32
CA ALA A 175 -12.88 -0.36 -7.99
C ALA A 175 -14.20 -1.12 -8.14
N PHE A 176 -15.33 -0.61 -7.67
CA PHE A 176 -16.65 -1.22 -7.83
C PHE A 176 -17.03 -1.35 -9.31
N LYS A 177 -16.76 -0.31 -10.10
CA LYS A 177 -16.96 -0.35 -11.55
C LYS A 177 -16.08 -1.43 -12.21
N ALA A 178 -14.81 -1.50 -11.85
CA ALA A 178 -13.85 -2.48 -12.40
C ALA A 178 -14.17 -3.92 -11.99
N THR A 179 -14.71 -4.13 -10.78
CA THR A 179 -15.09 -5.46 -10.28
C THR A 179 -16.51 -5.87 -10.67
N GLY A 180 -17.30 -4.95 -11.24
CA GLY A 180 -18.67 -5.21 -11.67
C GLY A 180 -19.72 -5.17 -10.57
N GLY A 181 -19.41 -4.56 -9.42
CA GLY A 181 -20.34 -4.39 -8.31
C GLY A 181 -19.66 -4.25 -6.96
N ILE A 182 -20.48 -4.26 -5.91
CA ILE A 182 -20.08 -3.93 -4.53
C ILE A 182 -20.20 -5.19 -3.65
N PRO A 183 -19.12 -5.64 -2.98
CA PRO A 183 -19.18 -6.75 -2.02
C PRO A 183 -19.97 -6.33 -0.77
N LYS A 184 -20.40 -7.32 0.03
CA LYS A 184 -21.18 -7.06 1.26
C LYS A 184 -20.38 -6.37 2.35
N GLU A 185 -19.08 -6.64 2.42
CA GLU A 185 -18.16 -6.15 3.44
C GLU A 185 -16.88 -5.62 2.81
N ILE A 186 -16.33 -4.55 3.36
CA ILE A 186 -15.02 -4.04 2.95
C ILE A 186 -14.16 -3.83 4.19
N TRP A 187 -12.98 -4.46 4.18
CA TRP A 187 -12.01 -4.44 5.26
C TRP A 187 -10.98 -3.34 5.02
N PHE A 188 -10.90 -2.40 5.95
CA PHE A 188 -9.96 -1.28 5.92
C PHE A 188 -8.92 -1.42 7.03
N ASP A 189 -7.70 -0.98 6.77
CA ASP A 189 -6.76 -0.70 7.85
C ASP A 189 -7.20 0.56 8.61
N ASN A 190 -6.53 0.86 9.72
CA ASN A 190 -6.76 2.07 10.51
C ASN A 190 -6.33 3.33 9.74
N ILE A 191 -6.97 3.59 8.59
CA ILE A 191 -6.72 4.76 7.75
C ILE A 191 -7.49 5.94 8.35
N SER A 192 -6.84 7.08 8.56
CA SER A 192 -7.45 8.29 9.16
C SER A 192 -8.66 8.83 8.39
N THR A 193 -8.75 8.57 7.09
CA THR A 193 -9.91 8.94 6.26
C THR A 193 -11.14 8.06 6.49
N VAL A 194 -10.97 6.91 7.14
CA VAL A 194 -12.02 5.93 7.44
C VAL A 194 -12.37 5.93 8.91
N VAL A 195 -11.36 5.96 9.80
CA VAL A 195 -11.52 5.85 11.26
C VAL A 195 -11.20 7.17 11.92
N ASP A 196 -12.08 7.63 12.79
CA ASP A 196 -11.82 8.82 13.62
C ASP A 196 -10.99 8.43 14.84
N HIS A 197 -9.69 8.71 14.79
CA HIS A 197 -8.74 8.40 15.86
C HIS A 197 -8.96 9.22 17.14
N LYS A 198 -9.64 10.36 17.07
CA LYS A 198 -9.94 11.21 18.24
C LYS A 198 -11.08 10.66 19.10
N LEU A 199 -11.94 9.84 18.50
CA LEU A 199 -13.14 9.27 19.13
C LEU A 199 -13.06 7.76 19.30
N SER A 200 -11.95 7.13 18.91
CA SER A 200 -11.76 5.68 18.99
C SER A 200 -11.08 5.29 20.29
N ASP A 201 -11.76 4.49 21.11
CA ASP A 201 -11.17 3.80 22.26
C ASP A 201 -10.45 2.52 21.79
N PHE A 202 -9.57 1.96 22.65
CA PHE A 202 -8.74 0.79 22.34
C PHE A 202 -9.54 -0.45 21.86
N HIS A 203 -10.84 -0.48 22.11
CA HIS A 203 -11.75 -1.58 21.77
C HIS A 203 -12.81 -1.24 20.72
N HIS A 204 -13.06 0.05 20.41
CA HIS A 204 -14.12 0.49 19.51
C HIS A 204 -13.59 1.50 18.50
N HIS A 205 -13.45 1.09 17.24
CA HIS A 205 -13.15 1.99 16.14
C HIS A 205 -14.42 2.76 15.76
N ARG A 206 -14.35 4.08 15.80
CA ARG A 206 -15.43 4.93 15.32
C ARG A 206 -15.12 5.40 13.90
N PHE A 207 -15.97 5.03 12.99
CA PHE A 207 -15.84 5.45 11.59
C PHE A 207 -16.25 6.92 11.44
N ASN A 208 -15.62 7.61 10.48
CA ASN A 208 -15.99 8.96 10.10
C ASN A 208 -17.43 8.99 9.56
N GLU A 209 -18.23 9.99 9.94
CA GLU A 209 -19.66 10.08 9.58
C GLU A 209 -19.89 10.14 8.07
N ARG A 210 -19.07 10.93 7.34
CA ARG A 210 -19.15 11.01 5.87
C ARG A 210 -18.81 9.68 5.22
N PHE A 211 -17.86 8.94 5.77
CA PHE A 211 -17.52 7.60 5.32
C PHE A 211 -18.66 6.60 5.59
N LEU A 212 -19.31 6.68 6.77
CA LEU A 212 -20.49 5.84 7.08
C LEU A 212 -21.63 6.13 6.11
N SER A 213 -21.90 7.40 5.79
CA SER A 213 -22.92 7.77 4.81
C SER A 213 -22.59 7.19 3.43
N PHE A 214 -21.34 7.29 2.99
CA PHE A 214 -20.89 6.68 1.73
C PHE A 214 -21.08 5.16 1.75
N SER A 215 -20.69 4.48 2.82
CA SER A 215 -20.81 3.02 2.93
C SER A 215 -22.26 2.55 2.95
N HIS A 216 -23.12 3.30 3.62
CA HIS A 216 -24.57 3.05 3.66
C HIS A 216 -25.19 3.16 2.26
N ASP A 217 -24.90 4.24 1.54
CA ASP A 217 -25.45 4.49 0.21
C ASP A 217 -24.89 3.53 -0.84
N ALA A 218 -23.64 3.09 -0.66
CA ALA A 218 -23.02 2.04 -1.45
C ALA A 218 -23.57 0.64 -1.08
N GLY A 219 -24.11 0.48 0.11
CA GLY A 219 -24.70 -0.76 0.60
C GLY A 219 -23.68 -1.81 1.05
N PHE A 220 -22.49 -1.42 1.49
CA PHE A 220 -21.52 -2.33 2.10
C PHE A 220 -21.32 -2.06 3.59
N HIS A 221 -20.92 -3.09 4.34
CA HIS A 221 -20.55 -2.96 5.74
C HIS A 221 -19.03 -2.72 5.87
N PRO A 222 -18.59 -1.58 6.42
CA PRO A 222 -17.17 -1.32 6.63
C PRO A 222 -16.67 -2.05 7.88
N ILE A 223 -15.52 -2.70 7.76
CA ILE A 223 -14.86 -3.41 8.87
C ILE A 223 -13.45 -2.85 9.05
N ALA A 224 -13.17 -2.33 10.24
CA ALA A 224 -11.82 -1.93 10.62
C ALA A 224 -11.00 -3.15 11.04
N CYS A 225 -9.82 -3.31 10.49
CA CYS A 225 -8.91 -4.37 10.88
C CYS A 225 -8.42 -4.16 12.31
N ARG A 226 -8.47 -5.19 13.14
CA ARG A 226 -7.94 -5.10 14.50
C ARG A 226 -6.42 -5.03 14.48
N PRO A 227 -5.80 -4.14 15.27
CA PRO A 227 -4.35 -4.10 15.42
C PRO A 227 -3.80 -5.47 15.79
N PHE A 228 -2.61 -5.81 15.29
CA PHE A 228 -1.87 -7.05 15.60
C PHE A 228 -2.52 -8.39 15.19
N ARG A 229 -3.52 -8.39 14.29
CA ARG A 229 -4.05 -9.61 13.68
C ARG A 229 -3.79 -9.66 12.16
N PRO A 230 -2.58 -10.02 11.72
CA PRO A 230 -2.19 -10.03 10.30
C PRO A 230 -2.99 -11.03 9.45
N GLN A 231 -3.67 -11.99 10.09
CA GLN A 231 -4.44 -13.02 9.38
C GLN A 231 -5.64 -12.47 8.62
N THR A 232 -6.21 -11.35 9.08
CA THR A 232 -7.40 -10.74 8.46
C THR A 232 -7.09 -9.91 7.22
N LYS A 233 -5.83 -9.53 7.01
CA LYS A 233 -5.37 -8.61 5.95
C LYS A 233 -4.39 -9.25 4.95
N GLY A 234 -4.15 -10.55 5.06
CA GLY A 234 -3.10 -11.26 4.32
C GLY A 234 -3.15 -11.10 2.80
N CYS A 235 -4.32 -10.88 2.20
CA CYS A 235 -4.45 -10.73 0.75
C CYS A 235 -3.94 -9.38 0.25
N VAL A 236 -4.33 -8.28 0.91
CA VAL A 236 -3.90 -6.93 0.51
C VAL A 236 -2.44 -6.66 0.88
N GLU A 237 -1.94 -7.19 1.99
CA GLU A 237 -0.52 -7.13 2.33
C GLU A 237 0.36 -7.89 1.32
N ALA A 238 -0.10 -9.05 0.85
CA ALA A 238 0.58 -9.76 -0.23
C ALA A 238 0.60 -8.95 -1.52
N LEU A 239 -0.50 -8.24 -1.83
CA LEU A 239 -0.59 -7.34 -2.97
C LEU A 239 0.37 -6.16 -2.81
N ALA A 240 0.44 -5.53 -1.64
CA ALA A 240 1.36 -4.41 -1.35
C ALA A 240 2.83 -4.79 -1.58
N ARG A 241 3.23 -6.02 -1.20
CA ARG A 241 4.58 -6.54 -1.50
C ARG A 241 4.83 -6.71 -2.99
N THR A 242 3.80 -7.03 -3.77
CA THR A 242 3.89 -7.20 -5.23
C THR A 242 4.16 -5.89 -5.96
N MET A 243 3.90 -4.73 -5.33
CA MET A 243 4.22 -3.41 -5.91
C MET A 243 5.72 -3.21 -6.18
N GLY A 244 6.59 -4.02 -5.57
CA GLY A 244 8.01 -4.08 -5.94
C GLY A 244 8.27 -4.41 -7.42
N ARG A 245 7.28 -4.94 -8.15
CA ARG A 245 7.35 -5.17 -9.62
C ARG A 245 7.32 -3.86 -10.43
N LEU A 246 7.02 -2.73 -9.81
CA LEU A 246 7.15 -1.40 -10.44
C LEU A 246 8.60 -0.92 -10.52
N LYS A 247 9.46 -1.39 -9.64
CA LYS A 247 10.85 -0.94 -9.54
C LYS A 247 11.65 -0.96 -10.87
N PRO A 248 11.48 -1.96 -11.78
CA PRO A 248 12.18 -1.96 -13.06
C PRO A 248 11.79 -0.82 -14.01
N TYR A 249 10.67 -0.14 -13.73
CA TYR A 249 10.18 0.99 -14.52
C TYR A 249 10.66 2.35 -14.00
N ASP A 250 11.51 2.36 -12.95
CA ASP A 250 12.18 3.56 -12.45
C ASP A 250 13.15 4.08 -13.53
N GLY A 251 13.01 5.34 -13.92
CA GLY A 251 13.72 5.93 -15.05
C GLY A 251 13.14 5.61 -16.45
N GLU A 252 12.02 4.88 -16.55
CA GLU A 252 11.47 4.38 -17.82
C GLU A 252 10.15 5.06 -18.24
N PHE A 253 9.71 6.09 -17.54
CA PHE A 253 8.48 6.84 -17.84
C PHE A 253 8.79 8.33 -17.98
N SER A 254 7.95 9.06 -18.73
CA SER A 254 8.12 10.50 -18.96
C SER A 254 7.10 11.34 -18.20
N THR A 255 5.91 10.83 -17.97
CA THR A 255 4.80 11.55 -17.34
C THR A 255 4.12 10.70 -16.27
N ILE A 256 3.36 11.35 -15.39
CA ILE A 256 2.53 10.66 -14.40
C ILE A 256 1.45 9.79 -15.07
N ASN A 257 1.02 10.15 -16.29
CA ASN A 257 0.06 9.36 -17.07
C ASN A 257 0.69 8.05 -17.55
N ASP A 258 1.95 8.08 -18.00
CA ASP A 258 2.68 6.85 -18.36
C ASP A 258 2.81 5.92 -17.15
N LEU A 259 3.05 6.50 -15.97
CA LEU A 259 3.12 5.75 -14.73
C LEU A 259 1.76 5.14 -14.35
N ASN A 260 0.65 5.85 -14.55
CA ASN A 260 -0.70 5.29 -14.42
C ASN A 260 -0.90 4.08 -15.33
N ASP A 261 -0.49 4.18 -16.61
CA ASP A 261 -0.59 3.10 -17.57
C ASP A 261 0.26 1.88 -17.15
N ILE A 262 1.43 2.11 -16.56
CA ILE A 262 2.27 1.04 -16.01
C ILE A 262 1.56 0.33 -14.87
N VAL A 263 0.93 1.07 -13.94
CA VAL A 263 0.16 0.50 -12.82
C VAL A 263 -1.03 -0.30 -13.34
N ASP A 264 -1.76 0.21 -14.34
CA ASP A 264 -2.90 -0.48 -14.94
C ASP A 264 -2.48 -1.77 -15.68
N ARG A 265 -1.35 -1.74 -16.41
CA ARG A 265 -0.77 -2.94 -17.04
C ARG A 265 -0.35 -3.97 -15.99
N LEU A 266 0.22 -3.52 -14.87
CA LEU A 266 0.56 -4.41 -13.76
C LEU A 266 -0.69 -5.07 -13.18
N ALA A 267 -1.77 -4.31 -12.92
CA ALA A 267 -3.03 -4.84 -12.41
C ALA A 267 -3.62 -5.92 -13.36
N LYS A 268 -3.66 -5.63 -14.66
CA LYS A 268 -4.11 -6.59 -15.69
C LYS A 268 -3.27 -7.86 -15.67
N ARG A 269 -1.94 -7.73 -15.65
CA ARG A 269 -1.01 -8.88 -15.58
C ARG A 269 -1.27 -9.74 -14.36
N LEU A 270 -1.37 -9.13 -13.17
CA LEU A 270 -1.63 -9.82 -11.91
C LEU A 270 -2.96 -10.57 -11.88
N ASN A 271 -3.96 -10.11 -12.62
CA ASN A 271 -5.26 -10.76 -12.73
C ASN A 271 -5.27 -11.93 -13.73
N HIS A 272 -4.31 -11.99 -14.66
CA HIS A 272 -4.15 -13.07 -15.62
C HIS A 272 -3.07 -14.10 -15.22
N GLU A 273 -2.19 -13.77 -14.28
CA GLU A 273 -1.23 -14.71 -13.69
C GLU A 273 -1.93 -15.66 -12.71
N LYS A 274 -1.52 -16.94 -12.71
CA LYS A 274 -2.03 -17.91 -11.73
C LYS A 274 -1.63 -17.49 -10.32
N SER A 275 -2.61 -17.43 -9.43
CA SER A 275 -2.37 -17.12 -8.02
C SER A 275 -1.68 -18.30 -7.32
N GLN A 276 -0.63 -18.01 -6.56
CA GLN A 276 0.10 -19.04 -5.79
C GLN A 276 -0.76 -19.75 -4.72
N SER A 277 -1.86 -19.12 -4.28
CA SER A 277 -2.70 -19.67 -3.22
C SER A 277 -3.63 -20.79 -3.66
N ASN A 278 -4.11 -20.75 -4.91
CA ASN A 278 -5.11 -21.68 -5.46
C ASN A 278 -4.78 -22.20 -6.87
N ASN A 279 -3.65 -21.77 -7.45
CA ASN A 279 -3.19 -22.14 -8.79
C ASN A 279 -4.19 -21.83 -9.92
N GLN A 280 -5.10 -20.87 -9.72
CA GLN A 280 -6.10 -20.41 -10.67
C GLN A 280 -5.85 -18.94 -11.03
N LYS A 281 -6.33 -18.50 -12.20
CA LYS A 281 -6.24 -17.10 -12.59
C LYS A 281 -7.33 -16.29 -11.90
N PRO A 282 -7.01 -15.15 -11.28
CA PRO A 282 -8.00 -14.30 -10.63
C PRO A 282 -9.19 -13.92 -11.52
N VAL A 283 -8.95 -13.61 -12.78
CA VAL A 283 -10.00 -13.21 -13.72
C VAL A 283 -11.04 -14.34 -13.96
N GLU A 284 -10.62 -15.61 -13.96
CA GLU A 284 -11.52 -16.76 -14.16
C GLU A 284 -12.46 -16.96 -12.96
N LEU A 285 -11.93 -16.80 -11.75
CA LEU A 285 -12.73 -16.87 -10.52
C LEU A 285 -13.63 -15.65 -10.35
N TRP A 286 -13.12 -14.47 -10.70
CA TRP A 286 -13.89 -13.24 -10.64
C TRP A 286 -15.11 -13.27 -11.55
N THR A 287 -15.05 -13.88 -12.73
CA THR A 287 -16.20 -14.02 -13.63
C THR A 287 -17.39 -14.69 -12.96
N LYS A 288 -17.14 -15.61 -12.03
CA LYS A 288 -18.18 -16.26 -11.23
C LYS A 288 -18.58 -15.41 -10.01
N GLU A 289 -17.58 -14.77 -9.37
CA GLU A 289 -17.78 -14.00 -8.16
C GLU A 289 -18.63 -12.74 -8.40
N LYS A 290 -18.48 -12.07 -9.54
CA LYS A 290 -19.19 -10.83 -9.89
C LYS A 290 -20.71 -10.95 -9.84
N GLU A 291 -21.26 -12.15 -10.06
CA GLU A 291 -22.71 -12.41 -10.00
C GLU A 291 -23.30 -12.30 -8.59
N HIS A 292 -22.42 -12.30 -7.55
CA HIS A 292 -22.80 -12.22 -6.14
C HIS A 292 -22.67 -10.81 -5.56
N PHE A 293 -22.23 -9.82 -6.36
CA PHE A 293 -22.10 -8.45 -5.94
C PHE A 293 -23.42 -7.70 -6.01
N ARG A 294 -23.52 -6.65 -5.21
CA ARG A 294 -24.62 -5.68 -5.32
C ARG A 294 -24.37 -4.78 -6.54
N SER A 295 -25.45 -4.32 -7.14
CA SER A 295 -25.39 -3.37 -8.26
C SER A 295 -24.69 -2.06 -7.83
N LEU A 296 -23.92 -1.49 -8.74
CA LEU A 296 -23.28 -0.20 -8.53
C LEU A 296 -24.32 0.92 -8.46
N ASN A 297 -24.31 1.66 -7.36
CA ASN A 297 -25.09 2.89 -7.25
C ASN A 297 -24.28 4.05 -7.87
N HIS A 298 -24.76 4.62 -8.96
CA HIS A 298 -24.09 5.71 -9.67
C HIS A 298 -24.16 7.04 -8.92
N ASP A 299 -25.11 7.24 -8.00
CA ASP A 299 -25.24 8.44 -7.19
C ASP A 299 -24.10 8.64 -6.19
N LEU A 300 -23.28 7.60 -6.00
CA LEU A 300 -22.05 7.68 -5.18
C LEU A 300 -21.05 8.72 -5.70
N VAL A 301 -21.17 9.09 -6.97
CA VAL A 301 -20.37 10.16 -7.60
C VAL A 301 -20.44 11.47 -6.81
N ARG A 302 -21.58 11.78 -6.17
CA ARG A 302 -21.77 12.97 -5.32
C ARG A 302 -20.78 13.09 -4.15
N TYR A 303 -20.18 11.97 -3.70
CA TYR A 303 -19.24 11.98 -2.58
C TYR A 303 -17.82 12.44 -2.96
N PHE A 304 -17.46 12.42 -4.22
CA PHE A 304 -16.13 12.79 -4.72
C PHE A 304 -16.14 13.74 -5.92
N HIS A 305 -17.26 13.89 -6.59
CA HIS A 305 -17.61 15.08 -7.33
C HIS A 305 -18.38 15.98 -6.36
N SER A 306 -17.71 16.44 -5.30
CA SER A 306 -18.34 17.36 -4.40
C SER A 306 -18.66 18.63 -5.18
N ASP A 307 -19.92 18.90 -5.38
CA ASP A 307 -20.44 20.24 -5.51
C ASP A 307 -19.83 20.99 -4.32
N GLN A 308 -18.72 21.70 -4.56
CA GLN A 308 -18.02 22.36 -3.48
C GLN A 308 -18.86 23.58 -3.11
N THR A 309 -19.66 23.44 -2.05
CA THR A 309 -20.40 24.58 -1.53
C THR A 309 -19.40 25.59 -0.97
N ARG A 310 -19.48 26.83 -1.43
CA ARG A 310 -18.67 27.94 -0.96
C ARG A 310 -19.56 29.11 -0.64
N LYS A 311 -19.26 29.78 0.46
CA LYS A 311 -19.88 31.05 0.78
C LYS A 311 -19.21 32.16 -0.04
N VAL A 312 -20.02 32.99 -0.74
CA VAL A 312 -19.52 34.14 -1.45
C VAL A 312 -19.04 35.16 -0.43
N SER A 313 -17.79 35.60 -0.57
CA SER A 313 -17.14 36.55 0.31
C SER A 313 -17.68 37.97 0.10
N ARG A 314 -17.29 38.91 0.99
CA ARG A 314 -17.71 40.33 0.89
C ARG A 314 -17.17 41.04 -0.38
N ASP A 315 -16.05 40.56 -0.88
CA ASP A 315 -15.38 41.00 -2.12
C ASP A 315 -15.97 40.31 -3.36
N SER A 316 -17.16 39.71 -3.23
CA SER A 316 -17.87 39.06 -4.35
C SER A 316 -17.09 37.95 -5.03
N MET A 317 -16.33 37.17 -4.21
CA MET A 317 -15.46 36.09 -4.67
C MET A 317 -15.80 34.77 -4.00
N ILE A 318 -15.53 33.68 -4.72
CA ILE A 318 -15.47 32.33 -4.16
C ILE A 318 -14.05 31.78 -4.29
N ARG A 319 -13.65 30.92 -3.37
CA ARG A 319 -12.35 30.26 -3.40
C ARG A 319 -12.47 28.82 -3.91
N PHE A 320 -11.71 28.53 -4.97
CA PHE A 320 -11.60 27.19 -5.54
C PHE A 320 -10.13 26.88 -5.87
N GLN A 321 -9.59 25.75 -5.38
CA GLN A 321 -8.20 25.28 -5.60
C GLN A 321 -7.12 26.36 -5.36
N ASN A 322 -7.24 27.16 -4.30
CA ASN A 322 -6.37 28.28 -3.94
C ASN A 322 -6.48 29.55 -4.82
N HIS A 323 -7.32 29.55 -5.82
CA HIS A 323 -7.64 30.71 -6.66
C HIS A 323 -8.99 31.30 -6.27
N GLN A 324 -9.20 32.57 -6.58
CA GLN A 324 -10.45 33.26 -6.33
C GLN A 324 -11.13 33.61 -7.66
N TYR A 325 -12.44 33.40 -7.70
CA TYR A 325 -13.27 33.61 -8.90
C TYR A 325 -14.44 34.54 -8.55
N SER A 326 -14.72 35.52 -9.41
CA SER A 326 -15.78 36.46 -9.19
C SER A 326 -17.17 35.84 -9.31
N VAL A 327 -18.10 36.41 -8.58
CA VAL A 327 -19.55 36.13 -8.67
C VAL A 327 -20.26 37.45 -8.52
N SER A 328 -21.45 37.59 -9.08
CA SER A 328 -22.24 38.81 -8.94
C SER A 328 -22.45 39.21 -7.47
N PRO A 329 -22.36 40.51 -7.12
CA PRO A 329 -22.58 41.03 -5.75
C PRO A 329 -23.91 40.62 -5.10
N ASN A 330 -24.91 40.29 -5.92
CA ASN A 330 -26.20 39.81 -5.46
C ASN A 330 -26.16 38.51 -4.64
N TYR A 331 -25.04 37.81 -4.73
CA TYR A 331 -24.83 36.54 -4.04
C TYR A 331 -23.88 36.62 -2.82
N ILE A 332 -23.42 37.83 -2.45
CA ILE A 332 -22.59 38.02 -1.26
C ILE A 332 -23.27 37.41 -0.01
N GLY A 333 -22.52 36.61 0.71
CA GLY A 333 -22.99 35.95 1.92
C GLY A 333 -23.84 34.67 1.70
N LYS A 334 -24.22 34.40 0.46
CA LYS A 334 -24.96 33.18 0.10
C LYS A 334 -24.00 32.01 -0.14
N GLU A 335 -24.48 30.78 0.06
CA GLU A 335 -23.77 29.56 -0.28
C GLU A 335 -24.11 29.20 -1.73
N VAL A 336 -23.07 28.97 -2.54
CA VAL A 336 -23.14 28.56 -3.92
C VAL A 336 -22.45 27.23 -4.15
N GLU A 337 -22.94 26.45 -5.09
CA GLU A 337 -22.39 25.17 -5.47
C GLU A 337 -21.42 25.34 -6.65
N ILE A 338 -20.24 24.70 -6.58
CA ILE A 338 -19.25 24.74 -7.66
C ILE A 338 -19.16 23.36 -8.29
N LYS A 339 -19.38 23.28 -9.59
CA LYS A 339 -19.22 22.04 -10.39
C LYS A 339 -18.06 22.20 -11.36
N LEU A 340 -17.14 21.26 -11.33
CA LEU A 340 -16.03 21.19 -12.28
C LEU A 340 -16.47 20.39 -13.52
N THR A 341 -16.15 20.89 -14.71
CA THR A 341 -16.38 20.15 -15.95
C THR A 341 -15.59 18.83 -15.95
N PRO A 342 -16.07 17.79 -16.67
CA PRO A 342 -15.38 16.49 -16.74
C PRO A 342 -13.94 16.54 -17.27
N ASP A 343 -13.62 17.54 -18.10
CA ASP A 343 -12.29 17.81 -18.63
C ASP A 343 -11.38 18.56 -17.65
N GLY A 344 -11.94 19.00 -16.51
CA GLY A 344 -11.21 19.68 -15.45
C GLY A 344 -10.75 21.10 -15.78
N LYS A 345 -11.33 21.75 -16.81
CA LYS A 345 -10.87 23.07 -17.29
C LYS A 345 -11.75 24.24 -16.86
N THR A 346 -13.03 24.00 -16.61
CA THR A 346 -14.01 25.06 -16.34
C THR A 346 -14.78 24.74 -15.06
N ILE A 347 -15.06 25.75 -14.25
CA ILE A 347 -15.99 25.67 -13.11
C ILE A 347 -17.29 26.36 -13.44
N HIS A 348 -18.39 25.73 -13.08
CA HIS A 348 -19.74 26.26 -13.13
C HIS A 348 -20.21 26.50 -11.69
N ILE A 349 -20.77 27.67 -11.45
CA ILE A 349 -21.22 28.13 -10.13
C ILE A 349 -22.73 28.18 -10.15
N PHE A 350 -23.37 27.50 -9.20
CA PHE A 350 -24.83 27.41 -9.11
C PHE A 350 -25.34 27.99 -7.79
N TYR A 351 -26.48 28.61 -7.84
CA TYR A 351 -27.25 29.01 -6.66
C TYR A 351 -28.67 28.45 -6.78
N GLN A 352 -29.08 27.66 -5.79
CA GLN A 352 -30.38 26.97 -5.78
C GLN A 352 -30.69 26.18 -7.07
N GLY A 353 -29.66 25.52 -7.63
CA GLY A 353 -29.79 24.73 -8.85
C GLY A 353 -29.73 25.52 -10.17
N VAL A 354 -29.65 26.88 -10.13
CA VAL A 354 -29.51 27.73 -11.30
C VAL A 354 -28.05 28.11 -11.48
N GLU A 355 -27.51 27.92 -12.69
CA GLU A 355 -26.17 28.42 -13.03
C GLU A 355 -26.14 29.94 -13.03
N ILE A 356 -25.25 30.49 -12.18
CA ILE A 356 -25.14 31.95 -12.01
C ILE A 356 -23.85 32.52 -12.61
N GLN A 357 -22.80 31.69 -12.75
CA GLN A 357 -21.53 32.10 -13.34
C GLN A 357 -20.72 30.86 -13.77
N LYS A 358 -19.76 31.04 -14.68
CA LYS A 358 -18.78 30.07 -15.11
C LYS A 358 -17.41 30.71 -15.29
N HIS A 359 -16.33 30.00 -14.97
CA HIS A 359 -14.96 30.47 -15.18
C HIS A 359 -14.07 29.35 -15.69
N ASP A 360 -13.19 29.69 -16.61
CA ASP A 360 -12.08 28.80 -16.95
C ASP A 360 -11.03 28.83 -15.84
N LEU A 361 -10.47 27.65 -15.52
CA LEU A 361 -9.40 27.53 -14.53
C LEU A 361 -8.12 28.15 -15.06
N THR A 362 -7.56 29.08 -14.30
CA THR A 362 -6.31 29.77 -14.63
C THR A 362 -5.33 29.67 -13.47
N ASN A 363 -4.05 29.99 -13.71
CA ASN A 363 -3.04 30.10 -12.68
C ASN A 363 -3.02 31.47 -11.97
N LYS A 364 -3.94 32.39 -12.35
CA LYS A 364 -4.05 33.72 -11.72
C LYS A 364 -4.69 33.58 -10.33
N GLN A 365 -4.19 34.31 -9.35
CA GLN A 365 -4.74 34.30 -7.99
C GLN A 365 -6.17 34.83 -7.94
N PHE A 366 -6.50 35.84 -8.74
CA PHE A 366 -7.83 36.48 -8.85
C PHE A 366 -8.33 36.43 -10.28
N ASN A 367 -9.52 35.92 -10.49
CA ASN A 367 -10.15 35.70 -11.78
C ASN A 367 -11.49 36.46 -11.80
N TYR A 368 -11.53 37.58 -12.52
CA TYR A 368 -12.73 38.39 -12.66
C TYR A 368 -13.37 38.14 -14.02
N ASP A 369 -14.65 37.86 -13.99
CA ASP A 369 -15.49 38.04 -15.17
C ASP A 369 -15.77 39.54 -15.37
N LEU A 370 -15.87 40.00 -16.62
CA LEU A 370 -16.05 41.41 -16.93
C LEU A 370 -17.39 41.97 -16.42
N HIS A 371 -18.43 41.16 -16.48
CA HIS A 371 -19.77 41.56 -16.04
C HIS A 371 -19.82 41.66 -14.50
N ASP A 372 -19.23 40.66 -13.80
CA ASP A 372 -19.13 40.73 -12.36
C ASP A 372 -18.28 41.90 -11.89
N LYS A 373 -17.15 42.17 -12.56
CA LYS A 373 -16.26 43.29 -12.23
C LYS A 373 -16.99 44.63 -12.37
N HIS A 374 -17.78 44.82 -13.43
CA HIS A 374 -18.62 45.99 -13.61
C HIS A 374 -19.65 46.13 -12.47
N ALA A 375 -20.37 45.06 -12.15
CA ALA A 375 -21.35 45.03 -11.08
C ALA A 375 -20.72 45.32 -9.70
N ILE A 376 -19.51 44.83 -9.43
CA ILE A 376 -18.76 45.08 -8.20
C ILE A 376 -18.41 46.56 -8.09
N LEU A 377 -17.85 47.16 -9.15
CA LEU A 377 -17.51 48.60 -9.19
C LEU A 377 -18.73 49.47 -8.97
N LYS A 378 -19.84 49.14 -9.59
CA LYS A 378 -21.10 49.87 -9.47
C LYS A 378 -21.74 49.72 -8.09
N SER A 379 -21.51 48.63 -7.39
CA SER A 379 -22.13 48.39 -6.08
C SER A 379 -21.53 49.23 -4.93
N ASP A 380 -20.28 49.74 -5.06
CA ASP A 380 -19.57 50.47 -4.01
C ASP A 380 -18.74 51.62 -4.58
N LEU A 381 -17.58 51.30 -5.19
CA LEU A 381 -16.55 52.30 -5.54
C LEU A 381 -17.01 53.35 -6.56
N MET A 382 -17.92 53.00 -7.44
CA MET A 382 -18.40 53.86 -8.55
C MET A 382 -19.94 53.92 -8.61
N ALA A 383 -20.59 53.90 -7.44
CA ALA A 383 -22.05 53.85 -7.32
C ALA A 383 -22.74 55.05 -8.03
N ASP A 384 -22.08 56.23 -8.03
CA ASP A 384 -22.61 57.48 -8.62
C ASP A 384 -22.22 57.66 -10.09
N LYS A 385 -21.50 56.71 -10.70
CA LYS A 385 -21.00 56.77 -12.07
C LYS A 385 -21.95 56.09 -13.06
N THR A 386 -21.94 56.57 -14.31
CA THR A 386 -22.67 55.93 -15.40
C THR A 386 -21.99 54.64 -15.84
N ASP A 387 -22.73 53.73 -16.46
CA ASP A 387 -22.19 52.48 -16.97
C ASP A 387 -21.08 52.69 -18.02
N GLU A 388 -21.16 53.78 -18.79
CA GLU A 388 -20.16 54.20 -19.77
C GLU A 388 -18.85 54.61 -19.09
N GLU A 389 -18.90 55.38 -18.00
CA GLU A 389 -17.75 55.79 -17.21
C GLU A 389 -17.07 54.59 -16.55
N ILE A 390 -17.83 53.61 -16.03
CA ILE A 390 -17.33 52.38 -15.45
C ILE A 390 -16.63 51.53 -16.51
N ASN A 391 -17.22 51.36 -17.67
CA ASN A 391 -16.62 50.63 -18.79
C ASN A 391 -15.31 51.27 -19.26
N GLN A 392 -15.26 52.59 -19.33
CA GLN A 392 -14.05 53.32 -19.71
C GLN A 392 -12.94 53.20 -18.66
N TYR A 393 -13.30 53.20 -17.38
CA TYR A 393 -12.36 52.92 -16.29
C TYR A 393 -11.81 51.48 -16.35
N MET A 394 -12.65 50.48 -16.66
CA MET A 394 -12.22 49.08 -16.81
C MET A 394 -11.28 48.91 -17.99
N LEU A 395 -11.52 49.54 -19.13
CA LEU A 395 -10.67 49.52 -20.33
C LEU A 395 -9.30 50.17 -20.06
N ASN A 396 -9.27 51.32 -19.38
CA ASN A 396 -8.04 52.02 -19.04
C ASN A 396 -7.17 51.22 -18.08
N ASN A 397 -7.77 50.50 -17.13
CA ASN A 397 -7.02 49.63 -16.22
C ASN A 397 -6.49 48.33 -16.89
N LEU A 398 -7.17 47.81 -17.90
CA LEU A 398 -6.66 46.67 -18.68
C LEU A 398 -5.43 47.07 -19.49
N SER A 399 -5.39 48.27 -20.08
CA SER A 399 -4.25 48.78 -20.85
C SER A 399 -2.99 49.00 -19.98
N ILE A 400 -3.13 49.27 -18.69
CA ILE A 400 -1.98 49.43 -17.76
C ILE A 400 -1.37 48.05 -17.41
N TYR A 401 -2.17 47.01 -17.33
CA TYR A 401 -1.64 45.65 -17.07
C TYR A 401 -0.96 45.06 -18.32
N ASP A 402 -1.39 45.37 -19.52
CA ASP A 402 -0.75 44.95 -20.77
C ASP A 402 0.63 45.63 -20.97
N GLN A 403 0.84 46.82 -20.42
CA GLN A 403 2.11 47.56 -20.48
C GLN A 403 3.16 47.08 -19.42
N ILE A 404 2.76 46.34 -18.43
CA ILE A 404 3.66 45.81 -17.39
C ILE A 404 4.16 44.37 -17.75
N GLY A 405 3.62 43.75 -18.80
CA GLY A 405 3.89 42.39 -19.27
C GLY A 405 4.87 42.31 -20.48
N GLU A 406 5.40 43.41 -20.96
CA GLU A 406 6.57 43.50 -21.86
C GLU A 406 7.80 43.87 -20.99
#